data_ab0ac379ef7d0d5fc645716f6318074d
#
_entry.id   ab0ac379ef7d0d5fc645716f6318074d
#
_cell.length_a   1.000
_cell.length_b   1.000
_cell.length_c   1.000
_cell.angle_alpha   90.00
_cell.angle_beta   90.00
_cell.angle_gamma   90.00
#
_symmetry.space_group_name_H-M   'P 1'
#
loop_
_entity.id
_entity.type
_entity.pdbx_description
1 polymer ?
#
loop_
_entity_poly.entity_id
_entity_poly.type
_entity_poly.pdbx_seq_one_letter_code
_entity_poly.pdbx_strand_id
1 'polypeptide(L)'
;NGALMMNYTGHGAAYCISHEQVLKLADFESFTSPRLPLWLTASCDIMPFDGQTDNIGEKCLLNEKGGAIAFFGTTRTVYSFYNRRMNLFFTKYVLGCTNGVRNKLGDAVRMSKNSLILTGQDYTANKLQYALLGDPALTLACPTMNTVIDSINGVIPSSTNTPTLKAGTVVKVKGHVEANGTKQTTFTGSINATV
;
A
#
# COMPACT_ATOMS: atom_id res chain seq x y z
N ASN A 1 4.24 16.22 4.66
CA ASN A 1 4.46 15.16 3.68
C ASN A 1 3.16 14.41 3.50
N GLY A 2 3.01 13.21 3.25
CA GLY A 2 1.80 12.40 3.10
C GLY A 2 2.21 10.97 2.80
N ALA A 3 1.27 10.03 2.88
CA ALA A 3 1.47 8.65 2.51
C ALA A 3 0.43 8.24 1.47
N LEU A 4 0.81 7.40 0.52
CA LEU A 4 -0.13 6.82 -0.44
C LEU A 4 -1.00 5.76 0.23
N MET A 5 -0.39 4.99 1.13
CA MET A 5 -1.05 3.93 1.88
C MET A 5 -0.50 3.87 3.32
N MET A 6 -1.38 3.67 4.28
CA MET A 6 -1.08 3.31 5.65
C MET A 6 -1.44 1.84 5.83
N ASN A 7 -0.49 1.02 6.26
CA ASN A 7 -0.67 -0.43 6.42
C ASN A 7 -0.40 -0.82 7.87
N TYR A 8 -1.40 -1.33 8.54
CA TYR A 8 -1.30 -1.83 9.90
C TYR A 8 -1.62 -3.33 9.96
N THR A 9 -0.82 -4.08 10.67
CA THR A 9 -1.04 -5.50 10.96
C THR A 9 -0.82 -5.73 12.45
N GLY A 10 -1.83 -6.26 13.14
CA GLY A 10 -1.77 -6.49 14.59
C GLY A 10 -3.15 -6.68 15.20
N HIS A 11 -3.25 -6.51 16.51
CA HIS A 11 -4.52 -6.52 17.21
C HIS A 11 -5.30 -5.24 16.96
N GLY A 12 -6.63 -5.32 17.00
CA GLY A 12 -7.50 -4.17 16.86
C GLY A 12 -8.92 -4.44 17.30
N ALA A 13 -9.67 -3.38 17.42
CA ALA A 13 -11.07 -3.32 17.73
C ALA A 13 -11.69 -2.10 17.04
N ALA A 14 -13.01 -1.96 17.08
CA ALA A 14 -13.71 -0.83 16.49
C ALA A 14 -13.22 0.55 16.99
N TYR A 15 -12.67 0.61 18.18
CA TYR A 15 -12.28 1.85 18.88
C TYR A 15 -10.77 2.07 19.00
N CYS A 16 -9.91 1.09 18.69
CA CYS A 16 -8.46 1.25 18.77
C CYS A 16 -7.70 0.26 17.87
N ILE A 17 -6.47 0.61 17.52
CA ILE A 17 -5.48 -0.30 16.96
C ILE A 17 -4.38 -0.57 17.98
N SER A 18 -3.89 -1.79 17.98
CA SER A 18 -2.97 -2.42 18.93
C SER A 18 -3.56 -2.61 20.34
N HIS A 19 -2.98 -3.52 21.11
CA HIS A 19 -3.34 -3.73 22.51
C HIS A 19 -3.00 -2.50 23.37
N GLU A 20 -1.92 -1.83 23.04
CA GLU A 20 -1.44 -0.62 23.69
C GLU A 20 -2.25 0.63 23.32
N GLN A 21 -3.25 0.49 22.42
CA GLN A 21 -4.10 1.58 21.97
C GLN A 21 -3.30 2.76 21.38
N VAL A 22 -2.35 2.43 20.47
CA VAL A 22 -1.45 3.42 19.84
C VAL A 22 -2.22 4.49 19.06
N LEU A 23 -3.33 4.11 18.42
CA LEU A 23 -4.32 5.04 17.86
C LEU A 23 -5.72 4.61 18.31
N LYS A 24 -6.51 5.58 18.70
CA LYS A 24 -7.90 5.43 19.14
C LYS A 24 -8.86 6.07 18.16
N LEU A 25 -10.13 5.78 18.29
CA LEU A 25 -11.21 6.35 17.49
C LEU A 25 -11.10 7.88 17.37
N ALA A 26 -10.87 8.57 18.50
CA ALA A 26 -10.72 10.02 18.56
C ALA A 26 -9.53 10.54 17.71
N ASP A 27 -8.46 9.77 17.57
CA ASP A 27 -7.31 10.15 16.73
C ASP A 27 -7.72 10.15 15.25
N PHE A 28 -8.49 9.12 14.82
CA PHE A 28 -9.01 9.03 13.46
C PHE A 28 -10.02 10.13 13.13
N GLU A 29 -10.80 10.58 14.12
CA GLU A 29 -11.69 11.74 13.99
C GLU A 29 -10.92 13.07 13.88
N SER A 30 -9.75 13.15 14.49
CA SER A 30 -8.96 14.37 14.60
C SER A 30 -7.89 14.54 13.51
N PHE A 31 -7.65 13.55 12.67
CA PHE A 31 -6.68 13.66 11.59
C PHE A 31 -6.98 14.84 10.67
N THR A 32 -5.96 15.63 10.40
CA THR A 32 -6.02 16.74 9.46
C THR A 32 -4.93 16.57 8.39
N SER A 33 -5.34 16.37 7.15
CA SER A 33 -4.42 16.24 6.02
C SER A 33 -5.15 16.46 4.70
N PRO A 34 -4.62 17.28 3.78
CA PRO A 34 -5.14 17.38 2.43
C PRO A 34 -4.75 16.17 1.56
N ARG A 35 -3.90 15.28 2.06
CA ARG A 35 -3.40 14.09 1.36
C ARG A 35 -3.92 12.84 2.06
N LEU A 36 -4.98 12.28 1.50
CA LEU A 36 -5.69 11.15 2.09
C LEU A 36 -5.06 9.83 1.65
N PRO A 37 -4.53 9.02 2.58
CA PRO A 37 -4.01 7.69 2.27
C PRO A 37 -5.13 6.68 2.07
N LEU A 38 -4.83 5.57 1.37
CA LEU A 38 -5.58 4.34 1.57
C LEU A 38 -5.14 3.72 2.92
N TRP A 39 -6.08 3.43 3.80
CA TRP A 39 -5.82 2.63 4.99
C TRP A 39 -6.06 1.15 4.70
N LEU A 40 -5.10 0.32 5.08
CA LEU A 40 -5.20 -1.14 5.10
C LEU A 40 -4.95 -1.62 6.53
N THR A 41 -5.92 -2.31 7.11
CA THR A 41 -5.77 -2.90 8.44
C THR A 41 -5.99 -4.41 8.38
N ALA A 42 -4.94 -5.18 8.64
CA ALA A 42 -5.00 -6.63 8.84
C ALA A 42 -5.14 -6.93 10.34
N SER A 43 -6.34 -6.69 10.87
CA SER A 43 -6.64 -6.64 12.30
C SER A 43 -8.11 -7.00 12.52
N CYS A 44 -8.48 -7.48 13.72
CA CYS A 44 -9.85 -7.88 14.03
C CYS A 44 -10.79 -6.66 14.20
N ASP A 45 -12.05 -6.82 13.79
CA ASP A 45 -13.19 -5.98 14.18
C ASP A 45 -12.95 -4.45 14.08
N ILE A 46 -12.18 -3.99 13.10
CA ILE A 46 -11.83 -2.56 12.94
C ILE A 46 -13.01 -1.73 12.46
N MET A 47 -13.86 -2.32 11.61
CA MET A 47 -14.98 -1.60 11.00
C MET A 47 -16.26 -2.44 10.91
N PRO A 48 -16.85 -2.84 12.05
CA PRO A 48 -18.13 -3.54 12.08
C PRO A 48 -19.28 -2.55 11.77
N PHE A 49 -19.44 -2.18 10.50
CA PHE A 49 -20.38 -1.15 10.04
C PHE A 49 -21.86 -1.53 10.19
N ASP A 50 -22.17 -2.75 10.58
CA ASP A 50 -23.50 -3.20 10.97
C ASP A 50 -23.72 -3.12 12.51
N GLY A 51 -22.76 -2.58 13.23
CA GLY A 51 -22.86 -2.28 14.66
C GLY A 51 -23.65 -1.01 14.95
N GLN A 52 -24.00 -0.82 16.22
CA GLN A 52 -24.68 0.40 16.69
C GLN A 52 -23.70 1.49 17.14
N THR A 53 -22.41 1.23 17.12
CA THR A 53 -21.36 2.12 17.59
C THR A 53 -20.46 2.52 16.44
N ASP A 54 -19.94 3.73 16.51
CA ASP A 54 -18.91 4.24 15.60
C ASP A 54 -17.69 3.32 15.58
N ASN A 55 -17.05 3.23 14.45
CA ASN A 55 -15.83 2.45 14.26
C ASN A 55 -14.76 3.24 13.52
N ILE A 56 -13.52 2.78 13.63
CA ILE A 56 -12.34 3.44 13.06
C ILE A 56 -12.47 3.61 11.55
N GLY A 57 -12.96 2.59 10.82
CA GLY A 57 -13.06 2.65 9.37
C GLY A 57 -13.99 3.77 8.90
N GLU A 58 -15.17 3.87 9.50
CA GLU A 58 -16.16 4.91 9.17
C GLU A 58 -15.66 6.29 9.59
N LYS A 59 -15.18 6.44 10.83
CA LYS A 59 -14.66 7.74 11.30
C LYS A 59 -13.47 8.24 10.48
N CYS A 60 -12.58 7.32 10.09
CA CYS A 60 -11.46 7.67 9.24
C CYS A 60 -11.91 8.10 7.83
N LEU A 61 -12.87 7.40 7.23
CA LEU A 61 -13.36 7.71 5.88
C LEU A 61 -14.21 9.00 5.85
N LEU A 62 -15.07 9.19 6.86
CA LEU A 62 -16.03 10.31 6.91
C LEU A 62 -15.44 11.58 7.52
N ASN A 63 -14.17 11.58 7.89
CA ASN A 63 -13.51 12.76 8.43
C ASN A 63 -13.28 13.81 7.32
N GLU A 64 -14.01 14.90 7.35
CA GLU A 64 -13.96 15.99 6.36
C GLU A 64 -12.62 16.73 6.31
N LYS A 65 -11.82 16.67 7.37
CA LYS A 65 -10.56 17.42 7.51
C LYS A 65 -9.33 16.58 7.15
N GLY A 66 -9.50 15.26 7.00
CA GLY A 66 -8.39 14.34 6.78
C GLY A 66 -8.84 12.90 6.70
N GLY A 67 -8.11 11.96 7.33
CA GLY A 67 -8.49 10.56 7.42
C GLY A 67 -8.04 9.72 6.23
N ALA A 68 -8.95 9.18 5.44
CA ALA A 68 -8.65 8.24 4.36
C ALA A 68 -9.42 8.54 3.08
N ILE A 69 -8.81 8.21 1.93
CA ILE A 69 -9.54 8.18 0.66
C ILE A 69 -10.34 6.88 0.49
N ALA A 70 -9.91 5.84 1.16
CA ALA A 70 -10.59 4.56 1.29
C ALA A 70 -10.00 3.79 2.48
N PHE A 71 -10.79 2.87 3.02
CA PHE A 71 -10.38 2.02 4.14
C PHE A 71 -10.68 0.56 3.80
N PHE A 72 -9.64 -0.29 3.79
CA PHE A 72 -9.78 -1.73 3.60
C PHE A 72 -9.42 -2.44 4.91
N GLY A 73 -10.39 -3.03 5.54
CA GLY A 73 -10.24 -3.64 6.87
C GLY A 73 -11.29 -4.72 7.13
N THR A 74 -11.39 -5.14 8.39
CA THR A 74 -12.23 -6.26 8.78
C THR A 74 -13.48 -5.84 9.54
N THR A 75 -14.55 -6.56 9.29
CA THR A 75 -15.85 -6.36 9.93
C THR A 75 -16.08 -7.32 11.10
N ARG A 76 -15.20 -8.32 11.26
CA ARG A 76 -15.29 -9.36 12.27
C ARG A 76 -13.91 -9.84 12.69
N THR A 77 -13.86 -10.69 13.70
CA THR A 77 -12.66 -11.39 14.13
C THR A 77 -12.04 -12.19 13.01
N VAL A 78 -10.73 -12.06 12.83
CA VAL A 78 -9.93 -12.70 11.80
C VAL A 78 -8.67 -13.33 12.38
N TYR A 79 -8.06 -14.25 11.65
CA TYR A 79 -6.89 -15.00 12.12
C TYR A 79 -5.61 -14.48 11.46
N SER A 80 -4.57 -14.24 12.28
CA SER A 80 -3.29 -13.65 11.89
C SER A 80 -2.63 -14.31 10.68
N PHE A 81 -2.71 -15.64 10.60
CA PHE A 81 -2.15 -16.42 9.50
C PHE A 81 -2.79 -16.05 8.14
N TYR A 82 -4.12 -15.90 8.08
CA TYR A 82 -4.83 -15.51 6.86
C TYR A 82 -4.74 -14.00 6.61
N ASN A 83 -4.67 -13.19 7.66
CA ASN A 83 -4.50 -11.74 7.57
C ASN A 83 -3.20 -11.38 6.85
N ARG A 84 -2.09 -12.05 7.19
CA ARG A 84 -0.82 -11.84 6.50
C ARG A 84 -0.94 -12.07 4.99
N ARG A 85 -1.66 -13.11 4.58
CA ARG A 85 -1.86 -13.45 3.17
C ARG A 85 -2.76 -12.45 2.46
N MET A 86 -3.86 -12.06 3.08
CA MET A 86 -4.73 -11.01 2.55
C MET A 86 -3.96 -9.71 2.36
N ASN A 87 -3.16 -9.29 3.36
CA ASN A 87 -2.32 -8.11 3.30
C ASN A 87 -1.34 -8.17 2.11
N LEU A 88 -0.63 -9.29 1.95
CA LEU A 88 0.33 -9.48 0.85
C LEU A 88 -0.35 -9.40 -0.52
N PHE A 89 -1.46 -10.11 -0.73
CA PHE A 89 -2.15 -10.08 -2.02
C PHE A 89 -2.77 -8.72 -2.30
N PHE A 90 -3.42 -8.10 -1.32
CA PHE A 90 -4.01 -6.79 -1.53
C PHE A 90 -2.94 -5.73 -1.83
N THR A 91 -1.86 -5.69 -1.07
CA THR A 91 -0.73 -4.79 -1.32
C THR A 91 -0.13 -5.02 -2.70
N LYS A 92 0.06 -6.28 -3.11
CA LYS A 92 0.53 -6.63 -4.46
C LYS A 92 -0.36 -6.04 -5.55
N TYR A 93 -1.67 -6.19 -5.43
CA TYR A 93 -2.58 -5.76 -6.48
C TYR A 93 -2.87 -4.26 -6.45
N VAL A 94 -3.00 -3.66 -5.27
CA VAL A 94 -3.31 -2.23 -5.16
C VAL A 94 -2.12 -1.33 -5.48
N LEU A 95 -0.89 -1.78 -5.19
CA LEU A 95 0.34 -1.05 -5.51
C LEU A 95 0.94 -1.46 -6.86
N GLY A 96 0.51 -2.58 -7.44
CA GLY A 96 0.93 -2.99 -8.79
C GLY A 96 0.58 -1.93 -9.81
N CYS A 97 1.57 -1.53 -10.60
CA CYS A 97 1.43 -0.51 -11.65
C CYS A 97 1.91 -1.10 -12.96
N THR A 98 1.07 -1.07 -13.98
CA THR A 98 1.39 -1.54 -15.33
C THR A 98 1.15 -0.40 -16.32
N ASN A 99 2.17 0.00 -17.05
CA ASN A 99 2.10 1.12 -18.00
C ASN A 99 1.53 2.42 -17.41
N GLY A 100 1.92 2.76 -16.17
CA GLY A 100 1.43 3.95 -15.47
C GLY A 100 0.02 3.83 -14.89
N VAL A 101 -0.60 2.65 -14.96
CA VAL A 101 -1.98 2.42 -14.47
C VAL A 101 -1.98 1.40 -13.35
N ARG A 102 -2.67 1.70 -12.27
CA ARG A 102 -2.96 0.78 -11.15
C ARG A 102 -4.33 0.14 -11.32
N ASN A 103 -4.52 -0.99 -10.64
CA ASN A 103 -5.86 -1.58 -10.50
C ASN A 103 -6.78 -0.63 -9.72
N LYS A 104 -8.06 -0.66 -10.06
CA LYS A 104 -9.11 -0.06 -9.23
C LYS A 104 -9.15 -0.76 -7.86
N LEU A 105 -9.52 -0.03 -6.81
CA LEU A 105 -9.54 -0.59 -5.44
C LEU A 105 -10.43 -1.83 -5.36
N GLY A 106 -11.62 -1.80 -5.95
CA GLY A 106 -12.53 -2.94 -6.00
C GLY A 106 -11.95 -4.15 -6.74
N ASP A 107 -11.22 -3.91 -7.84
CA ASP A 107 -10.52 -4.98 -8.55
C ASP A 107 -9.38 -5.56 -7.72
N ALA A 108 -8.60 -4.73 -7.03
CA ALA A 108 -7.55 -5.19 -6.13
C ALA A 108 -8.13 -6.08 -5.00
N VAL A 109 -9.27 -5.69 -4.42
CA VAL A 109 -9.99 -6.52 -3.41
C VAL A 109 -10.42 -7.85 -4.01
N ARG A 110 -11.11 -7.82 -5.15
CA ARG A 110 -11.59 -9.02 -5.85
C ARG A 110 -10.45 -9.98 -6.20
N MET A 111 -9.38 -9.45 -6.81
CA MET A 111 -8.20 -10.23 -7.20
C MET A 111 -7.51 -10.84 -5.98
N SER A 112 -7.42 -10.11 -4.86
CA SER A 112 -6.82 -10.61 -3.62
C SER A 112 -7.60 -11.78 -3.05
N LYS A 113 -8.91 -11.63 -2.91
CA LYS A 113 -9.78 -12.71 -2.41
C LYS A 113 -9.76 -13.95 -3.31
N ASN A 114 -9.81 -13.75 -4.62
CA ASN A 114 -9.74 -14.84 -5.58
C ASN A 114 -8.39 -15.55 -5.55
N SER A 115 -7.29 -14.81 -5.45
CA SER A 115 -5.94 -15.40 -5.36
C SER A 115 -5.76 -16.25 -4.12
N LEU A 116 -6.34 -15.87 -2.98
CA LEU A 116 -6.31 -16.69 -1.76
C LEU A 116 -6.94 -18.06 -1.98
N ILE A 117 -8.04 -18.13 -2.72
CA ILE A 117 -8.71 -19.38 -3.06
C ILE A 117 -7.89 -20.16 -4.09
N LEU A 118 -7.53 -19.53 -5.21
CA LEU A 118 -6.86 -20.16 -6.34
C LEU A 118 -5.48 -20.74 -5.96
N THR A 119 -4.81 -20.13 -4.99
CA THR A 119 -3.50 -20.60 -4.51
C THR A 119 -3.58 -21.50 -3.27
N GLY A 120 -4.80 -21.87 -2.84
CA GLY A 120 -5.00 -22.74 -1.68
C GLY A 120 -4.62 -22.10 -0.33
N GLN A 121 -4.53 -20.77 -0.27
CA GLN A 121 -4.03 -20.09 0.92
C GLN A 121 -5.10 -19.70 1.93
N ASP A 122 -6.35 -19.58 1.51
CA ASP A 122 -7.50 -19.38 2.39
C ASP A 122 -8.79 -19.86 1.76
N TYR A 123 -9.28 -21.00 2.24
CA TYR A 123 -10.62 -21.54 1.91
C TYR A 123 -11.67 -21.18 2.97
N THR A 124 -11.29 -20.47 4.04
CA THR A 124 -12.16 -20.15 5.16
C THR A 124 -13.00 -18.89 4.89
N ALA A 125 -13.88 -18.57 5.82
CA ALA A 125 -14.62 -17.30 5.81
C ALA A 125 -13.75 -16.07 6.10
N ASN A 126 -12.50 -16.24 6.53
CA ASN A 126 -11.63 -15.13 6.96
C ASN A 126 -11.53 -14.01 5.91
N LYS A 127 -11.32 -14.36 4.65
CA LYS A 127 -11.26 -13.39 3.54
C LYS A 127 -12.57 -12.63 3.31
N LEU A 128 -13.72 -13.21 3.68
CA LEU A 128 -15.04 -12.59 3.53
C LEU A 128 -15.28 -11.50 4.58
N GLN A 129 -14.56 -11.56 5.71
CA GLN A 129 -14.64 -10.55 6.75
C GLN A 129 -13.98 -9.23 6.37
N TYR A 130 -13.20 -9.21 5.29
CA TYR A 130 -12.60 -7.97 4.76
C TYR A 130 -13.59 -7.24 3.86
N ALA A 131 -13.75 -5.95 4.11
CA ALA A 131 -14.58 -5.05 3.29
C ALA A 131 -13.80 -3.78 2.92
N LEU A 132 -14.22 -3.15 1.84
CA LEU A 132 -13.73 -1.86 1.38
C LEU A 132 -14.79 -0.81 1.67
N LEU A 133 -14.42 0.22 2.44
CA LEU A 133 -15.16 1.47 2.55
C LEU A 133 -14.51 2.51 1.64
N GLY A 134 -15.30 3.16 0.78
CA GLY A 134 -14.84 4.12 -0.22
C GLY A 134 -15.26 3.74 -1.63
N ASP A 135 -14.81 4.51 -2.62
CA ASP A 135 -15.15 4.26 -4.02
C ASP A 135 -14.33 3.09 -4.61
N PRO A 136 -14.97 1.97 -4.99
CA PRO A 136 -14.27 0.83 -5.59
C PRO A 136 -13.72 1.11 -6.99
N ALA A 137 -14.18 2.17 -7.67
CA ALA A 137 -13.70 2.57 -8.98
C ALA A 137 -12.42 3.42 -8.92
N LEU A 138 -12.05 3.90 -7.73
CA LEU A 138 -10.85 4.70 -7.52
C LEU A 138 -9.58 3.91 -7.82
N THR A 139 -8.58 4.59 -8.40
CA THR A 139 -7.21 4.09 -8.56
C THR A 139 -6.25 4.97 -7.74
N LEU A 140 -5.28 4.34 -7.07
CA LEU A 140 -4.21 5.09 -6.40
C LEU A 140 -3.25 5.70 -7.42
N ALA A 141 -2.65 6.84 -7.07
CA ALA A 141 -1.63 7.47 -7.90
C ALA A 141 -0.46 6.49 -8.18
N CYS A 142 -0.07 6.39 -9.43
CA CYS A 142 1.09 5.61 -9.85
C CYS A 142 2.28 6.56 -10.07
N PRO A 143 3.50 6.22 -9.61
CA PRO A 143 4.66 7.00 -9.95
C PRO A 143 4.82 7.10 -11.47
N THR A 144 4.90 8.30 -11.99
CA THR A 144 5.15 8.54 -13.41
C THR A 144 6.65 8.61 -13.71
N MET A 145 7.45 8.95 -12.70
CA MET A 145 8.90 9.05 -12.84
C MET A 145 9.59 7.79 -12.31
N ASN A 146 10.62 7.39 -13.03
CA ASN A 146 11.49 6.27 -12.71
C ASN A 146 12.95 6.67 -12.89
N THR A 147 13.87 6.06 -12.13
CA THR A 147 15.31 6.19 -12.33
C THR A 147 15.84 4.95 -13.04
N VAL A 148 16.59 5.18 -14.09
CA VAL A 148 17.21 4.11 -14.89
C VAL A 148 18.73 4.21 -14.72
N ILE A 149 19.38 3.09 -14.41
CA ILE A 149 20.83 2.98 -14.40
C ILE A 149 21.30 2.57 -15.80
N ASP A 150 21.97 3.47 -16.46
CA ASP A 150 22.53 3.22 -17.82
C ASP A 150 23.82 2.41 -17.76
N SER A 151 24.69 2.70 -16.78
CA SER A 151 25.93 1.94 -16.60
C SER A 151 26.52 2.10 -15.21
N ILE A 152 27.26 1.10 -14.77
CA ILE A 152 28.10 1.11 -13.56
C ILE A 152 29.54 0.84 -13.99
N ASN A 153 30.46 1.75 -13.72
CA ASN A 153 31.86 1.69 -14.17
C ASN A 153 32.00 1.43 -15.71
N GLY A 154 31.05 1.95 -16.49
CA GLY A 154 31.01 1.76 -17.96
C GLY A 154 30.37 0.44 -18.42
N VAL A 155 29.97 -0.45 -17.50
CA VAL A 155 29.28 -1.70 -17.81
C VAL A 155 27.76 -1.48 -17.75
N ILE A 156 27.02 -1.91 -18.76
CA ILE A 156 25.56 -1.90 -18.77
C ILE A 156 25.05 -3.09 -17.96
N PRO A 157 24.32 -2.87 -16.84
CA PRO A 157 23.80 -3.96 -16.04
C PRO A 157 22.74 -4.76 -16.80
N SER A 158 22.78 -6.08 -16.68
CA SER A 158 21.76 -6.98 -17.20
C SER A 158 21.63 -8.21 -16.31
N SER A 159 20.63 -9.05 -16.53
CA SER A 159 20.46 -10.32 -15.82
C SER A 159 21.66 -11.28 -15.99
N THR A 160 22.41 -11.13 -17.08
CA THR A 160 23.61 -11.94 -17.42
C THR A 160 24.93 -11.20 -17.20
N ASN A 161 24.88 -9.90 -16.94
CA ASN A 161 26.08 -9.05 -16.76
C ASN A 161 25.87 -8.14 -15.54
N THR A 162 26.20 -8.63 -14.36
CA THR A 162 26.12 -7.90 -13.11
C THR A 162 27.49 -7.30 -12.77
N PRO A 163 27.61 -5.96 -12.74
CA PRO A 163 28.87 -5.30 -12.36
C PRO A 163 29.30 -5.67 -10.95
N THR A 164 30.55 -6.12 -10.78
CA THR A 164 31.12 -6.37 -9.48
C THR A 164 31.65 -5.08 -8.87
N LEU A 165 31.20 -4.77 -7.67
CA LEU A 165 31.64 -3.59 -6.91
C LEU A 165 32.65 -4.06 -5.85
N LYS A 166 33.77 -3.33 -5.74
CA LYS A 166 34.80 -3.59 -4.73
C LYS A 166 34.70 -2.53 -3.62
N ALA A 167 34.55 -2.98 -2.39
CA ALA A 167 34.55 -2.08 -1.23
C ALA A 167 35.80 -1.19 -1.18
N GLY A 168 35.62 0.07 -0.81
CA GLY A 168 36.71 1.06 -0.74
C GLY A 168 37.16 1.63 -2.08
N THR A 169 36.49 1.33 -3.18
CA THR A 169 36.78 1.91 -4.50
C THR A 169 35.73 2.93 -4.92
N VAL A 170 36.12 3.88 -5.79
CA VAL A 170 35.17 4.81 -6.39
C VAL A 170 34.33 4.07 -7.45
N VAL A 171 33.01 4.15 -7.30
CA VAL A 171 32.05 3.59 -8.27
C VAL A 171 31.43 4.73 -9.08
N LYS A 172 31.54 4.63 -10.40
CA LYS A 172 30.92 5.59 -11.33
C LYS A 172 29.58 5.04 -11.82
N VAL A 173 28.48 5.62 -11.37
CA VAL A 173 27.13 5.29 -11.84
C VAL A 173 26.67 6.37 -12.82
N LYS A 174 26.18 5.96 -13.99
CA LYS A 174 25.46 6.82 -14.93
C LYS A 174 24.01 6.36 -15.01
N GLY A 175 23.12 7.32 -15.09
CA GLY A 175 21.69 7.03 -15.21
C GLY A 175 20.93 8.27 -15.65
N HIS A 176 19.63 8.08 -15.77
CA HIS A 176 18.71 9.17 -16.10
C HIS A 176 17.38 8.97 -15.40
N VAL A 177 16.57 10.01 -15.42
CA VAL A 177 15.16 9.96 -15.01
C VAL A 177 14.30 9.85 -16.25
N GLU A 178 13.31 8.99 -16.22
CA GLU A 178 12.29 8.87 -17.24
C GLU A 178 10.89 9.06 -16.67
N ALA A 179 9.96 9.52 -17.48
CA ALA A 179 8.54 9.53 -17.17
C ALA A 179 7.80 8.68 -18.21
N ASN A 180 7.13 7.63 -17.77
CA ASN A 180 6.43 6.68 -18.62
C ASN A 180 7.32 6.14 -19.78
N GLY A 181 8.57 5.78 -19.46
CA GLY A 181 9.54 5.26 -20.43
C GLY A 181 10.21 6.32 -21.31
N THR A 182 9.93 7.60 -21.13
CA THR A 182 10.54 8.69 -21.91
C THR A 182 11.54 9.45 -21.02
N LYS A 183 12.79 9.52 -21.50
CA LYS A 183 13.87 10.23 -20.80
C LYS A 183 13.52 11.71 -20.59
N GLN A 184 13.66 12.16 -19.35
CA GLN A 184 13.40 13.54 -18.95
C GLN A 184 14.70 14.35 -18.99
N THR A 185 14.90 15.16 -20.02
CA THR A 185 16.12 15.98 -20.21
C THR A 185 16.09 17.26 -19.38
N THR A 186 14.92 17.68 -18.93
CA THR A 186 14.72 18.91 -18.13
C THR A 186 14.44 18.61 -16.66
N PHE A 187 14.66 17.37 -16.21
CA PHE A 187 14.43 17.00 -14.81
C PHE A 187 15.33 17.80 -13.89
N THR A 188 14.75 18.43 -12.88
CA THR A 188 15.44 19.08 -11.76
C THR A 188 14.98 18.43 -10.47
N GLY A 189 15.90 17.82 -9.72
CA GLY A 189 15.59 17.10 -8.49
C GLY A 189 16.80 16.40 -7.92
N SER A 190 16.60 15.64 -6.85
CA SER A 190 17.62 14.84 -6.18
C SER A 190 17.37 13.35 -6.42
N ILE A 191 18.45 12.60 -6.66
CA ILE A 191 18.44 11.15 -6.72
C ILE A 191 19.34 10.64 -5.59
N ASN A 192 18.79 9.80 -4.71
CA ASN A 192 19.56 9.14 -3.68
C ASN A 192 19.87 7.72 -4.15
N ALA A 193 21.15 7.36 -4.16
CA ALA A 193 21.62 6.01 -4.42
C ALA A 193 22.08 5.36 -3.11
N THR A 194 21.60 4.15 -2.84
CA THR A 194 22.04 3.34 -1.70
C THR A 194 22.70 2.07 -2.24
N VAL A 195 23.87 1.72 -1.70
CA VAL A 195 24.67 0.53 -2.07
C VAL A 195 24.77 -0.39 -0.87
#